data_1ce0c7c08d0c2ba5e353a43fed5c400f
#
_entry.id   1ce0c7c08d0c2ba5e353a43fed5c400f
#
_cell.length_a   1.000
_cell.length_b   1.000
_cell.length_c   1.000
_cell.angle_alpha   90.00
_cell.angle_beta   90.00
_cell.angle_gamma   90.00
#
_symmetry.space_group_name_H-M   'P 1'
#
loop_
_entity.id
_entity.type
_entity.pdbx_description
1 polymer ?
#
loop_
_entity_poly.entity_id
_entity_poly.type
_entity_poly.pdbx_seq_one_letter_code
_entity_poly.pdbx_strand_id
1 'polypeptide(L)'
;SFWIMMILFSFGICATLGIYTMLPLFLVAQHGLERNWANTLVALSRISGMFMAFLAGWTTDRIGPRFTMSAVFLIAGLTTVLLGTSTGSWLVLLVFLQPVVAVCFFPPGFAALSAIGPPNARNVAVSLTVPAAFLVGGGAIPMGIGIMGDAGFFALGVSAAGGLILSGAILALFYKPEGVKSIVSP
;
A
#
# COMPACT_ATOMS: atom_id res chain seq x y z
N SER A 1 14.37 13.41 -2.18
CA SER A 1 13.46 12.44 -2.82
C SER A 1 13.63 11.01 -2.29
N PHE A 2 14.87 10.53 -2.02
CA PHE A 2 15.14 9.14 -1.57
C PHE A 2 14.39 8.76 -0.28
N TRP A 3 14.50 9.54 0.80
CA TRP A 3 13.84 9.27 2.08
C TRP A 3 12.31 9.27 1.97
N ILE A 4 11.76 10.15 1.14
CA ILE A 4 10.32 10.18 0.84
C ILE A 4 9.90 8.86 0.21
N MET A 5 10.66 8.37 -0.78
CA MET A 5 10.36 7.09 -1.43
C MET A 5 10.49 5.90 -0.50
N MET A 6 11.45 5.90 0.43
CA MET A 6 11.58 4.86 1.45
C MET A 6 10.32 4.78 2.34
N ILE A 7 9.80 5.92 2.79
CA ILE A 7 8.55 5.98 3.58
C ILE A 7 7.34 5.56 2.72
N LEU A 8 7.24 6.06 1.49
CA LEU A 8 6.15 5.68 0.59
C LEU A 8 6.16 4.18 0.26
N PHE A 9 7.33 3.58 0.04
CA PHE A 9 7.43 2.12 -0.12
C PHE A 9 7.03 1.37 1.15
N SER A 10 7.40 1.86 2.33
CA SER A 10 6.95 1.27 3.60
C SER A 10 5.44 1.28 3.73
N PHE A 11 4.78 2.38 3.36
CA PHE A 11 3.32 2.46 3.35
C PHE A 11 2.69 1.61 2.25
N GLY A 12 3.29 1.53 1.07
CA GLY A 12 2.85 0.64 -0.01
C GLY A 12 2.95 -0.84 0.36
N ILE A 13 4.05 -1.26 0.99
CA ILE A 13 4.21 -2.62 1.52
C ILE A 13 3.23 -2.88 2.68
N CYS A 14 3.01 -1.89 3.56
CA CYS A 14 2.00 -2.00 4.61
C CYS A 14 0.60 -2.23 4.02
N ALA A 15 0.20 -1.42 3.03
CA ALA A 15 -1.11 -1.52 2.39
C ALA A 15 -1.32 -2.88 1.69
N THR A 16 -0.28 -3.44 1.09
CA THR A 16 -0.35 -4.70 0.34
C THR A 16 -0.10 -5.91 1.22
N LEU A 17 1.10 -6.04 1.79
CA LEU A 17 1.52 -7.20 2.54
C LEU A 17 1.14 -7.10 4.02
N GLY A 18 1.33 -5.93 4.64
CA GLY A 18 1.08 -5.72 6.05
C GLY A 18 -0.38 -5.98 6.43
N ILE A 19 -1.31 -5.35 5.72
CA ILE A 19 -2.75 -5.58 5.92
C ILE A 19 -3.13 -7.02 5.57
N TYR A 20 -2.62 -7.54 4.45
CA TYR A 20 -2.92 -8.90 4.01
C TYR A 20 -2.58 -9.98 5.05
N THR A 21 -1.44 -9.87 5.72
CA THR A 21 -1.01 -10.86 6.72
C THR A 21 -1.88 -10.85 7.98
N MET A 22 -2.40 -9.69 8.34
CA MET A 22 -3.27 -9.52 9.51
C MET A 22 -4.76 -9.74 9.21
N LEU A 23 -5.16 -9.66 7.94
CA LEU A 23 -6.57 -9.66 7.54
C LEU A 23 -7.33 -10.95 7.91
N PRO A 24 -6.80 -12.17 7.69
CA PRO A 24 -7.50 -13.38 8.12
C PRO A 24 -7.73 -13.42 9.62
N LEU A 25 -6.72 -13.04 10.41
CA LEU A 25 -6.81 -13.00 11.86
C LEU A 25 -7.82 -11.94 12.32
N PHE A 26 -7.82 -10.76 11.70
CA PHE A 26 -8.79 -9.70 11.95
C PHE A 26 -10.24 -10.17 11.68
N LEU A 27 -10.48 -10.86 10.56
CA LEU A 27 -11.80 -11.35 10.18
C LEU A 27 -12.31 -12.39 11.16
N VAL A 28 -11.44 -13.28 11.65
CA VAL A 28 -11.80 -14.29 12.65
C VAL A 28 -12.02 -13.67 14.02
N ALA A 29 -11.06 -12.86 14.50
CA ALA A 29 -11.08 -12.34 15.87
C ALA A 29 -12.14 -11.25 16.08
N GLN A 30 -12.31 -10.36 15.11
CA GLN A 30 -13.20 -9.19 15.24
C GLN A 30 -14.61 -9.45 14.70
N HIS A 31 -14.75 -10.28 13.66
CA HIS A 31 -16.02 -10.51 12.98
C HIS A 31 -16.57 -11.95 13.16
N GLY A 32 -15.85 -12.82 13.86
CA GLY A 32 -16.31 -14.19 14.15
C GLY A 32 -16.41 -15.10 12.92
N LEU A 33 -15.73 -14.74 11.81
CA LEU A 33 -15.75 -15.57 10.60
C LEU A 33 -15.01 -16.89 10.84
N GLU A 34 -15.49 -17.96 10.21
CA GLU A 34 -14.79 -19.24 10.24
C GLU A 34 -13.44 -19.11 9.53
N ARG A 35 -12.39 -19.72 10.11
CA ARG A 35 -11.00 -19.55 9.71
C ARG A 35 -10.75 -19.91 8.25
N ASN A 36 -11.31 -21.02 7.77
CA ASN A 36 -11.13 -21.47 6.40
C ASN A 36 -11.79 -20.49 5.42
N TRP A 37 -12.96 -19.99 5.79
CA TRP A 37 -13.68 -18.99 5.01
C TRP A 37 -12.93 -17.66 4.94
N ALA A 38 -12.43 -17.16 6.05
CA ALA A 38 -11.62 -15.94 6.10
C ALA A 38 -10.38 -16.04 5.20
N ASN A 39 -9.64 -17.15 5.28
CA ASN A 39 -8.48 -17.41 4.42
C ASN A 39 -8.85 -17.48 2.94
N THR A 40 -9.94 -18.16 2.60
CA THR A 40 -10.43 -18.27 1.21
C THR A 40 -10.81 -16.91 0.65
N LEU A 41 -11.53 -16.10 1.42
CA LEU A 41 -11.96 -14.75 1.06
C LEU A 41 -10.74 -13.86 0.74
N VAL A 42 -9.75 -13.87 1.63
CA VAL A 42 -8.52 -13.09 1.47
C VAL A 42 -7.69 -13.60 0.29
N ALA A 43 -7.60 -14.91 0.05
CA ALA A 43 -6.90 -15.47 -1.10
C ALA A 43 -7.57 -15.08 -2.43
N LEU A 44 -8.89 -15.18 -2.52
CA LEU A 44 -9.66 -14.80 -3.72
C LEU A 44 -9.53 -13.30 -4.04
N SER A 45 -9.50 -12.45 -3.02
CA SER A 45 -9.39 -11.00 -3.21
C SER A 45 -8.08 -10.58 -3.92
N ARG A 46 -7.04 -11.42 -3.88
CA ARG A 46 -5.74 -11.14 -4.53
C ARG A 46 -5.77 -11.32 -6.04
N ILE A 47 -6.63 -12.18 -6.54
CA ILE A 47 -6.68 -12.49 -7.98
C ILE A 47 -7.05 -11.25 -8.79
N SER A 48 -8.01 -10.45 -8.31
CA SER A 48 -8.46 -9.22 -8.97
C SER A 48 -7.39 -8.12 -9.02
N GLY A 49 -6.48 -8.09 -8.05
CA GLY A 49 -5.39 -7.10 -7.99
C GLY A 49 -4.41 -7.20 -9.16
N MET A 50 -4.21 -8.40 -9.72
CA MET A 50 -3.27 -8.61 -10.83
C MET A 50 -3.66 -7.80 -12.08
N PHE A 51 -4.94 -7.72 -12.40
CA PHE A 51 -5.43 -6.95 -13.55
C PHE A 51 -5.33 -5.44 -13.30
N MET A 52 -5.55 -5.00 -12.07
CA MET A 52 -5.49 -3.59 -11.71
C MET A 52 -4.06 -3.02 -11.72
N ALA A 53 -3.04 -3.85 -11.53
CA ALA A 53 -1.65 -3.42 -11.65
C ALA A 53 -1.31 -2.93 -13.07
N PHE A 54 -1.86 -3.56 -14.12
CA PHE A 54 -1.70 -3.09 -15.51
C PHE A 54 -2.36 -1.73 -15.73
N LEU A 55 -3.57 -1.54 -15.20
CA LEU A 55 -4.27 -0.26 -15.29
C LEU A 55 -3.51 0.84 -14.56
N ALA A 56 -2.93 0.54 -13.40
CA ALA A 56 -2.09 1.48 -12.66
C ALA A 56 -0.81 1.85 -13.43
N GLY A 57 -0.20 0.89 -14.14
CA GLY A 57 0.92 1.17 -15.05
C GLY A 57 0.53 2.15 -16.15
N TRP A 58 -0.55 1.85 -16.86
CA TRP A 58 -1.08 2.74 -17.91
C TRP A 58 -1.43 4.15 -17.39
N THR A 59 -2.03 4.23 -16.20
CA THR A 59 -2.34 5.52 -15.56
C THR A 59 -1.06 6.28 -15.20
N THR A 60 -0.04 5.56 -14.70
CA THR A 60 1.27 6.14 -14.38
C THR A 60 1.93 6.78 -15.60
N ASP A 61 1.85 6.11 -16.75
CA ASP A 61 2.41 6.64 -18.01
C ASP A 61 1.69 7.91 -18.50
N ARG A 62 0.40 8.05 -18.16
CA ARG A 62 -0.42 9.18 -18.59
C ARG A 62 -0.35 10.40 -17.69
N ILE A 63 -0.48 10.22 -16.39
CA ILE A 63 -0.59 11.33 -15.41
C ILE A 63 0.64 11.45 -14.50
N GLY A 64 1.60 10.52 -14.66
CA GLY A 64 2.85 10.51 -13.93
C GLY A 64 2.79 9.80 -12.57
N PRO A 65 3.95 9.34 -12.05
CA PRO A 65 4.03 8.52 -10.85
C PRO A 65 3.57 9.25 -9.58
N ARG A 66 3.83 10.55 -9.47
CA ARG A 66 3.49 11.37 -8.30
C ARG A 66 1.98 11.37 -8.02
N PHE A 67 1.19 11.71 -9.03
CA PHE A 67 -0.27 11.81 -8.88
C PHE A 67 -0.91 10.43 -8.77
N THR A 68 -0.40 9.43 -9.50
CA THR A 68 -0.88 8.05 -9.40
C THR A 68 -0.65 7.49 -8.00
N MET A 69 0.56 7.66 -7.41
CA MET A 69 0.83 7.24 -6.03
C MET A 69 -0.09 7.94 -5.03
N SER A 70 -0.29 9.26 -5.17
CA SER A 70 -1.16 10.02 -4.28
C SER A 70 -2.60 9.49 -4.32
N ALA A 71 -3.15 9.26 -5.52
CA ALA A 71 -4.50 8.71 -5.68
C ALA A 71 -4.63 7.29 -5.10
N VAL A 72 -3.63 6.44 -5.35
CA VAL A 72 -3.60 5.07 -4.80
C VAL A 72 -3.56 5.09 -3.27
N PHE A 73 -2.68 5.90 -2.66
CA PHE A 73 -2.62 5.99 -1.19
C PHE A 73 -3.90 6.59 -0.59
N LEU A 74 -4.53 7.54 -1.25
CA LEU A 74 -5.80 8.10 -0.82
C LEU A 74 -6.88 7.01 -0.77
N ILE A 75 -7.06 6.28 -1.86
CA ILE A 75 -8.13 5.27 -1.95
C ILE A 75 -7.77 4.04 -1.09
N ALA A 76 -6.51 3.56 -1.12
CA ALA A 76 -6.07 2.43 -0.30
C ALA A 76 -6.15 2.75 1.20
N GLY A 77 -5.76 3.96 1.62
CA GLY A 77 -5.86 4.39 3.00
C GLY A 77 -7.32 4.48 3.47
N LEU A 78 -8.19 5.11 2.67
CA LEU A 78 -9.63 5.19 2.98
C LEU A 78 -10.26 3.79 3.07
N THR A 79 -10.00 2.91 2.11
CA THR A 79 -10.54 1.54 2.14
C THR A 79 -10.02 0.75 3.33
N THR A 80 -8.77 0.97 3.76
CA THR A 80 -8.21 0.31 4.95
C THR A 80 -8.81 0.86 6.24
N VAL A 81 -9.03 2.17 6.36
CA VAL A 81 -9.75 2.77 7.51
C VAL A 81 -11.17 2.23 7.58
N LEU A 82 -11.87 2.22 6.45
CA LEU A 82 -13.23 1.67 6.37
C LEU A 82 -13.25 0.17 6.71
N LEU A 83 -12.26 -0.60 6.28
CA LEU A 83 -12.14 -2.03 6.62
C LEU A 83 -12.06 -2.23 8.13
N GLY A 84 -11.29 -1.40 8.86
CA GLY A 84 -11.17 -1.47 10.31
C GLY A 84 -12.44 -1.05 11.06
N THR A 85 -13.29 -0.20 10.46
CA THR A 85 -14.49 0.34 11.11
C THR A 85 -15.80 -0.29 10.64
N SER A 86 -15.79 -1.01 9.52
CA SER A 86 -17.00 -1.56 8.89
C SER A 86 -17.47 -2.85 9.55
N THR A 87 -18.78 -3.04 9.53
CA THR A 87 -19.47 -4.26 9.98
C THR A 87 -20.47 -4.72 8.92
N GLY A 88 -20.84 -6.01 8.98
CA GLY A 88 -21.87 -6.58 8.10
C GLY A 88 -21.41 -6.77 6.65
N SER A 89 -22.33 -6.61 5.69
CA SER A 89 -22.11 -6.95 4.27
C SER A 89 -21.03 -6.11 3.57
N TRP A 90 -20.80 -4.88 4.03
CA TRP A 90 -19.77 -3.97 3.50
C TRP A 90 -18.35 -4.50 3.72
N LEU A 91 -18.15 -5.30 4.77
CA LEU A 91 -16.86 -5.89 5.08
C LEU A 91 -16.31 -6.72 3.91
N VAL A 92 -17.14 -7.58 3.32
CA VAL A 92 -16.75 -8.45 2.21
C VAL A 92 -16.31 -7.61 1.01
N LEU A 93 -17.07 -6.55 0.68
CA LEU A 93 -16.71 -5.64 -0.39
C LEU A 93 -15.34 -4.98 -0.16
N LEU A 94 -15.09 -4.53 1.06
CA LEU A 94 -13.82 -3.89 1.42
C LEU A 94 -12.64 -4.85 1.43
N VAL A 95 -12.85 -6.13 1.81
CA VAL A 95 -11.83 -7.19 1.74
C VAL A 95 -11.40 -7.43 0.28
N PHE A 96 -12.30 -7.28 -0.69
CA PHE A 96 -11.96 -7.37 -2.10
C PHE A 96 -11.38 -6.07 -2.66
N LEU A 97 -11.92 -4.93 -2.30
CA LEU A 97 -11.53 -3.63 -2.87
C LEU A 97 -10.15 -3.18 -2.39
N GLN A 98 -9.81 -3.39 -1.11
CA GLN A 98 -8.57 -2.91 -0.52
C GLN A 98 -7.32 -3.46 -1.22
N PRO A 99 -7.14 -4.79 -1.43
CA PRO A 99 -5.93 -5.31 -2.10
C PRO A 99 -5.88 -4.95 -3.58
N VAL A 100 -7.03 -4.80 -4.24
CA VAL A 100 -7.13 -4.36 -5.64
C VAL A 100 -6.52 -2.97 -5.82
N VAL A 101 -6.83 -2.05 -4.90
CA VAL A 101 -6.28 -0.69 -4.92
C VAL A 101 -4.84 -0.66 -4.44
N ALA A 102 -4.53 -1.38 -3.35
CA ALA A 102 -3.21 -1.34 -2.73
C ALA A 102 -2.09 -1.79 -3.70
N VAL A 103 -2.33 -2.84 -4.51
CA VAL A 103 -1.34 -3.34 -5.48
C VAL A 103 -1.01 -2.32 -6.57
N CYS A 104 -1.90 -1.37 -6.84
CA CYS A 104 -1.69 -0.30 -7.81
C CYS A 104 -0.55 0.68 -7.42
N PHE A 105 -0.02 0.57 -6.21
CA PHE A 105 1.15 1.36 -5.79
C PHE A 105 2.43 0.95 -6.52
N PHE A 106 2.62 -0.33 -6.83
CA PHE A 106 3.92 -0.82 -7.33
C PHE A 106 4.35 -0.20 -8.66
N PRO A 107 3.52 -0.12 -9.72
CA PRO A 107 3.96 0.48 -10.98
C PRO A 107 4.46 1.94 -10.82
N PRO A 108 3.70 2.88 -10.23
CA PRO A 108 4.19 4.24 -10.04
C PRO A 108 5.32 4.33 -9.01
N GLY A 109 5.32 3.47 -7.99
CA GLY A 109 6.37 3.41 -6.98
C GLY A 109 7.71 3.04 -7.57
N PHE A 110 7.79 1.96 -8.35
CA PHE A 110 9.03 1.54 -9.01
C PHE A 110 9.44 2.51 -10.12
N ALA A 111 8.51 3.09 -10.88
CA ALA A 111 8.81 4.13 -11.86
C ALA A 111 9.47 5.34 -11.18
N ALA A 112 8.92 5.80 -10.04
CA ALA A 112 9.47 6.90 -9.27
C ALA A 112 10.84 6.56 -8.65
N LEU A 113 10.97 5.36 -8.06
CA LEU A 113 12.19 4.92 -7.39
C LEU A 113 13.36 4.76 -8.37
N SER A 114 13.10 4.23 -9.56
CA SER A 114 14.10 4.07 -10.62
C SER A 114 14.49 5.39 -11.29
N ALA A 115 13.79 6.48 -11.04
CA ALA A 115 14.13 7.81 -11.52
C ALA A 115 14.99 8.63 -10.53
N ILE A 116 15.29 8.09 -9.34
CA ILE A 116 16.09 8.79 -8.33
C ILE A 116 17.58 8.63 -8.61
N GLY A 117 18.27 9.76 -8.72
CA GLY A 117 19.72 9.83 -8.84
C GLY A 117 20.29 9.41 -10.20
N PRO A 118 21.61 9.44 -10.34
CA PRO A 118 22.31 9.06 -11.58
C PRO A 118 22.14 7.54 -11.85
N PRO A 119 22.33 7.09 -13.11
CA PRO A 119 22.14 5.70 -13.50
C PRO A 119 22.81 4.65 -12.59
N ASN A 120 24.01 4.97 -12.11
CA ASN A 120 24.79 4.08 -11.23
C ASN A 120 24.22 3.97 -9.80
N ALA A 121 23.44 4.95 -9.34
CA ALA A 121 22.85 4.94 -7.99
C ALA A 121 21.43 4.33 -7.96
N ARG A 122 20.79 4.13 -9.11
CA ARG A 122 19.41 3.61 -9.18
C ARG A 122 19.26 2.22 -8.55
N ASN A 123 20.18 1.31 -8.87
CA ASN A 123 20.17 -0.04 -8.32
C ASN A 123 20.38 -0.03 -6.79
N VAL A 124 21.25 0.86 -6.30
CA VAL A 124 21.50 1.04 -4.86
C VAL A 124 20.24 1.58 -4.16
N ALA A 125 19.56 2.56 -4.76
CA ALA A 125 18.33 3.10 -4.21
C ALA A 125 17.25 2.02 -4.07
N VAL A 126 17.05 1.17 -5.09
CA VAL A 126 16.10 0.05 -5.04
C VAL A 126 16.52 -0.98 -4.00
N SER A 127 17.81 -1.37 -3.98
CA SER A 127 18.35 -2.41 -3.08
C SER A 127 18.27 -2.00 -1.60
N LEU A 128 18.28 -0.73 -1.28
CA LEU A 128 18.13 -0.23 0.09
C LEU A 128 16.67 0.02 0.46
N THR A 129 15.90 0.59 -0.47
CA THR A 129 14.50 0.97 -0.19
C THR A 129 13.61 -0.26 0.02
N VAL A 130 13.71 -1.25 -0.84
CA VAL A 130 12.79 -2.39 -0.81
C VAL A 130 12.93 -3.21 0.48
N PRO A 131 14.14 -3.67 0.91
CA PRO A 131 14.28 -4.39 2.18
C PRO A 131 13.85 -3.55 3.39
N ALA A 132 14.21 -2.26 3.44
CA ALA A 132 13.80 -1.37 4.53
C ALA A 132 12.27 -1.23 4.60
N ALA A 133 11.62 -1.09 3.45
CA ALA A 133 10.16 -1.04 3.36
C ALA A 133 9.48 -2.33 3.82
N PHE A 134 10.08 -3.51 3.53
CA PHE A 134 9.59 -4.79 4.04
C PHE A 134 9.73 -4.90 5.55
N LEU A 135 10.83 -4.44 6.14
CA LEU A 135 11.01 -4.43 7.60
C LEU A 135 9.95 -3.57 8.29
N VAL A 136 9.66 -2.40 7.77
CA VAL A 136 8.70 -1.47 8.37
C VAL A 136 7.26 -1.85 7.98
N GLY A 137 6.95 -1.87 6.70
CA GLY A 137 5.59 -2.06 6.18
C GLY A 137 5.10 -3.49 6.27
N GLY A 138 5.99 -4.48 6.09
CA GLY A 138 5.70 -5.91 6.17
C GLY A 138 5.97 -6.55 7.54
N GLY A 139 6.71 -5.87 8.42
CA GLY A 139 7.10 -6.37 9.74
C GLY A 139 6.57 -5.51 10.89
N ALA A 140 7.16 -4.33 11.10
CA ALA A 140 6.87 -3.50 12.28
C ALA A 140 5.41 -3.05 12.38
N ILE A 141 4.80 -2.61 11.27
CA ILE A 141 3.40 -2.16 11.29
C ILE A 141 2.43 -3.32 11.53
N PRO A 142 2.50 -4.47 10.83
CA PRO A 142 1.66 -5.63 11.14
C PRO A 142 1.83 -6.13 12.57
N MET A 143 3.07 -6.12 13.10
CA MET A 143 3.34 -6.46 14.50
C MET A 143 2.58 -5.51 15.45
N GLY A 144 2.59 -4.21 15.17
CA GLY A 144 1.83 -3.22 15.93
C GLY A 144 0.32 -3.47 15.88
N ILE A 145 -0.22 -3.83 14.70
CA ILE A 145 -1.63 -4.22 14.55
C ILE A 145 -1.92 -5.47 15.39
N GLY A 146 -1.04 -6.48 15.38
CA GLY A 146 -1.18 -7.71 16.17
C GLY A 146 -1.20 -7.42 17.67
N ILE A 147 -0.27 -6.60 18.19
CA ILE A 147 -0.24 -6.19 19.61
C ILE A 147 -1.53 -5.47 20.01
N MET A 148 -2.04 -4.58 19.15
CA MET A 148 -3.34 -3.94 19.40
C MET A 148 -4.49 -4.94 19.37
N GLY A 149 -4.41 -5.95 18.49
CA GLY A 149 -5.38 -7.05 18.42
C GLY A 149 -5.41 -7.88 19.70
N ASP A 150 -4.24 -8.24 20.24
CA ASP A 150 -4.12 -8.97 21.52
C ASP A 150 -4.67 -8.17 22.70
N ALA A 151 -4.57 -6.83 22.63
CA ALA A 151 -5.16 -5.92 23.62
C ALA A 151 -6.67 -5.66 23.42
N GLY A 152 -7.32 -6.28 22.44
CA GLY A 152 -8.76 -6.10 22.13
C GLY A 152 -9.07 -4.90 21.22
N PHE A 153 -8.05 -4.24 20.65
CA PHE A 153 -8.18 -3.05 19.79
C PHE A 153 -7.84 -3.33 18.31
N PHE A 154 -8.18 -4.51 17.80
CA PHE A 154 -7.80 -4.92 16.45
C PHE A 154 -8.33 -3.95 15.38
N ALA A 155 -9.60 -3.57 15.47
CA ALA A 155 -10.24 -2.62 14.56
C ALA A 155 -9.50 -1.28 14.52
N LEU A 156 -9.08 -0.79 15.70
CA LEU A 156 -8.30 0.44 15.83
C LEU A 156 -6.90 0.28 15.20
N GLY A 157 -6.25 -0.88 15.38
CA GLY A 157 -4.95 -1.17 14.77
C GLY A 157 -4.99 -1.13 13.24
N VAL A 158 -6.00 -1.77 12.64
CA VAL A 158 -6.22 -1.74 11.18
C VAL A 158 -6.54 -0.32 10.70
N SER A 159 -7.41 0.40 11.42
CA SER A 159 -7.74 1.78 11.06
C SER A 159 -6.56 2.74 11.19
N ALA A 160 -5.72 2.58 12.21
CA ALA A 160 -4.50 3.36 12.37
C ALA A 160 -3.50 3.13 11.23
N ALA A 161 -3.32 1.87 10.81
CA ALA A 161 -2.52 1.55 9.63
C ALA A 161 -3.10 2.19 8.36
N GLY A 162 -4.43 2.20 8.22
CA GLY A 162 -5.13 2.92 7.15
C GLY A 162 -4.84 4.43 7.17
N GLY A 163 -4.80 5.04 8.35
CA GLY A 163 -4.42 6.45 8.54
C GLY A 163 -2.97 6.74 8.13
N LEU A 164 -2.04 5.82 8.44
CA LEU A 164 -0.65 5.92 7.97
C LEU A 164 -0.57 5.83 6.45
N ILE A 165 -1.27 4.88 5.83
CA ILE A 165 -1.34 4.74 4.37
C ILE A 165 -1.93 6.01 3.76
N LEU A 166 -3.00 6.57 4.35
CA LEU A 166 -3.64 7.80 3.89
C LEU A 166 -2.69 9.00 3.91
N SER A 167 -1.82 9.11 4.94
CA SER A 167 -0.80 10.16 5.00
C SER A 167 0.20 10.08 3.85
N GLY A 168 0.39 8.89 3.28
CA GLY A 168 1.18 8.66 2.07
C GLY A 168 0.65 9.42 0.85
N ALA A 169 -0.66 9.69 0.78
CA ALA A 169 -1.24 10.49 -0.30
C ALA A 169 -0.69 11.93 -0.31
N ILE A 170 -0.58 12.53 0.86
CA ILE A 170 -0.01 13.87 1.03
C ILE A 170 1.50 13.81 0.77
N LEU A 171 2.19 12.82 1.35
CA LEU A 171 3.63 12.68 1.21
C LEU A 171 4.05 12.47 -0.25
N ALA A 172 3.27 11.73 -1.04
CA ALA A 172 3.51 11.51 -2.46
C ALA A 172 3.49 12.82 -3.27
N LEU A 173 2.71 13.82 -2.85
CA LEU A 173 2.68 15.13 -3.49
C LEU A 173 3.96 15.94 -3.26
N PHE A 174 4.76 15.63 -2.25
CA PHE A 174 6.07 16.24 -2.03
C PHE A 174 7.21 15.54 -2.79
N TYR A 175 6.95 14.37 -3.38
CA TYR A 175 7.91 13.73 -4.26
C TYR A 175 8.15 14.61 -5.50
N LYS A 176 9.41 14.99 -5.73
CA LYS A 176 9.85 15.71 -6.92
C LYS A 176 10.60 14.74 -7.83
N PRO A 177 10.10 14.44 -9.04
CA PRO A 177 10.85 13.62 -9.98
C PRO A 177 12.17 14.35 -10.35
N GLU A 178 13.29 13.71 -10.03
CA GLU A 178 14.61 14.20 -10.43
C GLU A 178 14.85 13.70 -11.85
N GLY A 179 14.84 14.61 -12.85
CA GLY A 179 15.34 14.27 -14.18
C GLY A 179 14.38 14.27 -15.36
N VAL A 180 13.32 15.09 -15.35
CA VAL A 180 12.77 15.59 -16.61
C VAL A 180 13.39 16.96 -16.88
N LYS A 181 14.71 16.99 -17.15
CA LYS A 181 15.25 18.08 -17.96
C LYS A 181 14.66 17.90 -19.35
N SER A 182 13.81 18.83 -19.72
CA SER A 182 13.26 19.00 -21.05
C SER A 182 14.33 18.73 -22.11
N ILE A 183 14.21 17.62 -22.83
CA ILE A 183 14.81 17.48 -24.16
C ILE A 183 13.87 18.25 -25.11
N VAL A 184 13.79 19.54 -24.87
CA VAL A 184 13.24 20.50 -25.83
C VAL A 184 14.13 21.73 -25.70
N SER A 185 15.21 21.71 -26.40
CA SER A 185 15.85 22.93 -26.92
C SER A 185 16.16 22.71 -28.39
N PRO A 186 15.87 23.72 -29.20
CA PRO A 186 15.73 23.65 -30.66
C PRO A 186 17.03 23.35 -31.37
#